data_f64e041d39eef03a8b5e3d217e7f996a
#
_entry.id   f64e041d39eef03a8b5e3d217e7f996a
#
_cell.length_a   1.000
_cell.length_b   1.000
_cell.length_c   1.000
_cell.angle_alpha   90.00
_cell.angle_beta   90.00
_cell.angle_gamma   90.00
#
_symmetry.space_group_name_H-M   'P 1'
#
loop_
_entity.id
_entity.type
_entity.pdbx_description
1 polymer ?
#
loop_
_entity_poly.entity_id
_entity_poly.type
_entity_poly.pdbx_seq_one_letter_code
_entity_poly.pdbx_strand_id
1 'polypeptide(L)'
;MPVKVPIDPYVTDVLMRDLVGHDRSPSAFLVYLWLWRMSRGEGRERVGASLQTIATHTGLSKSAVQAAVRHLKRRQLVSATSDGPTAAPVYLVHEPWRRC
;
A
#
# COMPACT_ATOMS: atom_id res chain seq x y z
N MET A 1 8.90 -13.15 18.55
CA MET A 1 7.94 -12.19 19.13
C MET A 1 6.93 -11.78 18.08
N PRO A 2 5.64 -11.90 18.36
CA PRO A 2 4.65 -11.44 17.41
C PRO A 2 4.69 -9.91 17.28
N VAL A 3 4.64 -9.44 16.05
CA VAL A 3 4.59 -8.02 15.76
C VAL A 3 3.13 -7.58 15.82
N LYS A 4 2.87 -6.52 16.55
CA LYS A 4 1.55 -5.92 16.61
C LYS A 4 1.54 -4.69 15.72
N VAL A 5 0.61 -4.64 14.78
CA VAL A 5 0.50 -3.53 13.86
C VAL A 5 -0.85 -2.87 14.09
N PRO A 6 -0.87 -1.66 14.70
CA PRO A 6 -2.14 -0.97 14.85
C PRO A 6 -2.66 -0.54 13.48
N ILE A 7 -3.94 -0.77 13.25
CA ILE A 7 -4.59 -0.37 12.02
C ILE A 7 -5.61 0.71 12.39
N ASP A 8 -5.48 1.86 11.73
CA ASP A 8 -6.45 2.93 11.92
C ASP A 8 -7.84 2.43 11.52
N PRO A 9 -8.87 2.62 12.36
CA PRO A 9 -10.21 2.16 12.00
C PRO A 9 -10.72 2.67 10.65
N TYR A 10 -10.24 3.82 10.21
CA TYR A 10 -10.61 4.34 8.88
C TYR A 10 -10.25 3.36 7.77
N VAL A 11 -9.13 2.64 7.93
CA VAL A 11 -8.67 1.68 6.92
C VAL A 11 -9.70 0.57 6.73
N THR A 12 -10.24 0.03 7.82
CA THR A 12 -11.20 -1.06 7.74
C THR A 12 -12.64 -0.56 7.57
N ASP A 13 -12.95 0.59 8.15
CA ASP A 13 -14.34 1.07 8.16
C ASP A 13 -14.71 1.85 6.91
N VAL A 14 -13.75 2.50 6.27
CA VAL A 14 -14.00 3.35 5.11
C VAL A 14 -13.22 2.88 3.88
N LEU A 15 -11.89 2.78 3.99
CA LEU A 15 -11.05 2.46 2.82
C LEU A 15 -11.37 1.10 2.24
N MET A 16 -11.65 0.10 3.09
CA MET A 16 -11.92 -1.25 2.61
C MET A 16 -13.11 -1.24 1.64
N ARG A 17 -14.25 -0.70 2.07
CA ARG A 17 -15.43 -0.68 1.20
C ARG A 17 -15.27 0.28 0.02
N ASP A 18 -14.48 1.35 0.20
CA ASP A 18 -14.22 2.32 -0.86
C ASP A 18 -13.39 1.69 -1.97
N LEU A 19 -12.27 1.09 -1.61
CA LEU A 19 -11.36 0.52 -2.61
C LEU A 19 -11.91 -0.78 -3.20
N VAL A 20 -12.49 -1.63 -2.36
CA VAL A 20 -12.97 -2.94 -2.82
C VAL A 20 -14.31 -2.81 -3.53
N GLY A 21 -15.24 -2.10 -2.91
CA GLY A 21 -16.61 -2.00 -3.42
C GLY A 21 -16.82 -0.89 -4.43
N HIS A 22 -16.55 0.36 -4.02
CA HIS A 22 -16.79 1.52 -4.89
C HIS A 22 -15.82 1.54 -6.07
N ASP A 23 -14.52 1.42 -5.80
CA ASP A 23 -13.48 1.47 -6.84
C ASP A 23 -13.33 0.12 -7.57
N ARG A 24 -13.92 -0.94 -7.04
CA ARG A 24 -13.81 -2.29 -7.57
C ARG A 24 -12.36 -2.71 -7.76
N SER A 25 -11.52 -2.36 -6.78
CA SER A 25 -10.10 -2.68 -6.83
C SER A 25 -9.64 -3.33 -5.53
N PRO A 26 -10.05 -4.58 -5.28
CA PRO A 26 -9.60 -5.28 -4.06
C PRO A 26 -8.09 -5.42 -3.99
N SER A 27 -7.41 -5.54 -5.14
CA SER A 27 -5.96 -5.61 -5.15
C SER A 27 -5.32 -4.33 -4.62
N ALA A 28 -5.93 -3.16 -4.88
CA ALA A 28 -5.42 -1.91 -4.34
C ALA A 28 -5.48 -1.92 -2.81
N PHE A 29 -6.58 -2.41 -2.24
CA PHE A 29 -6.70 -2.49 -0.78
C PHE A 29 -5.66 -3.44 -0.20
N LEU A 30 -5.45 -4.59 -0.83
CA LEU A 30 -4.47 -5.57 -0.35
C LEU A 30 -3.04 -5.01 -0.38
N VAL A 31 -2.69 -4.31 -1.46
CA VAL A 31 -1.37 -3.69 -1.57
C VAL A 31 -1.21 -2.59 -0.52
N TYR A 32 -2.23 -1.76 -0.33
CA TYR A 32 -2.20 -0.71 0.68
C TYR A 32 -2.00 -1.31 2.08
N LEU A 33 -2.73 -2.36 2.39
CA LEU A 33 -2.65 -3.01 3.70
C LEU A 33 -1.26 -3.61 3.93
N TRP A 34 -0.67 -4.23 2.92
CA TRP A 34 0.68 -4.78 3.04
C TRP A 34 1.71 -3.68 3.25
N LEU A 35 1.60 -2.59 2.49
CA LEU A 35 2.50 -1.44 2.67
C LEU A 35 2.34 -0.82 4.05
N TRP A 36 1.10 -0.74 4.54
CA TRP A 36 0.82 -0.28 5.90
C TRP A 36 1.56 -1.15 6.92
N ARG A 37 1.45 -2.48 6.77
CA ARG A 37 2.14 -3.43 7.66
C ARG A 37 3.65 -3.19 7.66
N MET A 38 4.24 -3.05 6.48
CA MET A 38 5.69 -2.88 6.37
C MET A 38 6.15 -1.52 6.86
N SER A 39 5.29 -0.51 6.77
CA SER A 39 5.59 0.82 7.26
C SER A 39 5.40 0.91 8.78
N ARG A 40 4.17 0.72 9.23
CA ARG A 40 3.82 0.91 10.65
C ARG A 40 4.33 -0.20 11.54
N GLY A 41 4.37 -1.43 11.03
CA GLY A 41 4.85 -2.56 11.81
C GLY A 41 6.34 -2.52 12.08
N GLU A 42 7.10 -1.89 11.19
CA GLU A 42 8.55 -1.79 11.32
C GLU A 42 9.01 -0.39 11.81
N GLY A 43 8.07 0.49 12.11
CA GLY A 43 8.39 1.84 12.53
C GLY A 43 9.07 2.66 11.44
N ARG A 44 8.76 2.40 10.20
CA ARG A 44 9.37 3.08 9.05
C ARG A 44 8.36 3.95 8.34
N GLU A 45 8.83 5.09 7.85
CA GLU A 45 7.99 5.93 6.98
C GLU A 45 8.01 5.43 5.54
N ARG A 46 9.11 4.82 5.13
CA ARG A 46 9.34 4.42 3.74
C ARG A 46 9.47 2.92 3.62
N VAL A 47 8.92 2.38 2.54
CA VAL A 47 8.97 0.95 2.26
C VAL A 47 9.60 0.77 0.88
N GLY A 48 10.80 0.20 0.86
CA GLY A 48 11.46 -0.18 -0.40
C GLY A 48 11.01 -1.56 -0.80
N ALA A 49 10.39 -1.70 -1.97
CA ALA A 49 9.94 -3.00 -2.44
C ALA A 49 9.72 -2.98 -3.95
N SER A 50 10.19 -4.05 -4.61
CA SER A 50 9.89 -4.22 -6.03
C SER A 50 8.47 -4.70 -6.22
N LEU A 51 7.95 -4.57 -7.45
CA LEU A 51 6.63 -5.12 -7.77
C LEU A 51 6.58 -6.62 -7.52
N GLN A 52 7.67 -7.33 -7.80
CA GLN A 52 7.74 -8.76 -7.55
C GLN A 52 7.65 -9.08 -6.07
N THR A 53 8.32 -8.32 -5.23
CA THR A 53 8.27 -8.50 -3.78
C THR A 53 6.84 -8.33 -3.27
N ILE A 54 6.18 -7.27 -3.70
CA ILE A 54 4.79 -7.02 -3.29
C ILE A 54 3.89 -8.15 -3.78
N ALA A 55 4.05 -8.58 -5.02
CA ALA A 55 3.27 -9.68 -5.59
C ALA A 55 3.44 -10.96 -4.77
N THR A 56 4.68 -11.30 -4.42
CA THR A 56 4.97 -12.49 -3.64
C THR A 56 4.28 -12.46 -2.28
N HIS A 57 4.33 -11.32 -1.61
CA HIS A 57 3.78 -11.22 -0.25
C HIS A 57 2.27 -11.03 -0.21
N THR A 58 1.67 -10.49 -1.26
CA THR A 58 0.21 -10.30 -1.31
C THR A 58 -0.52 -11.47 -1.97
N GLY A 59 0.20 -12.31 -2.70
CA GLY A 59 -0.42 -13.36 -3.51
C GLY A 59 -1.03 -12.89 -4.81
N LEU A 60 -0.74 -11.65 -5.20
CA LEU A 60 -1.25 -11.07 -6.44
C LEU A 60 -0.26 -11.30 -7.57
N SER A 61 -0.74 -11.18 -8.81
CA SER A 61 0.16 -11.14 -9.95
C SER A 61 0.91 -9.83 -10.00
N LYS A 62 2.04 -9.81 -10.69
CA LYS A 62 2.83 -8.58 -10.84
C LYS A 62 2.03 -7.49 -11.54
N SER A 63 1.25 -7.86 -12.55
CA SER A 63 0.41 -6.89 -13.27
C SER A 63 -0.71 -6.34 -12.38
N ALA A 64 -1.28 -7.16 -11.52
CA ALA A 64 -2.29 -6.71 -10.57
C ALA A 64 -1.69 -5.73 -9.56
N VAL A 65 -0.46 -6.00 -9.08
CA VAL A 65 0.23 -5.07 -8.18
C VAL A 65 0.50 -3.75 -8.89
N GLN A 66 0.95 -3.80 -10.14
CA GLN A 66 1.24 -2.59 -10.91
C GLN A 66 -0.01 -1.72 -11.07
N ALA A 67 -1.14 -2.35 -11.40
CA ALA A 67 -2.41 -1.62 -11.50
C ALA A 67 -2.87 -1.08 -10.15
N ALA A 68 -2.68 -1.87 -9.08
CA ALA A 68 -3.05 -1.46 -7.73
C ALA A 68 -2.26 -0.23 -7.29
N VAL A 69 -0.94 -0.25 -7.50
CA VAL A 69 -0.07 0.88 -7.14
C VAL A 69 -0.49 2.14 -7.90
N ARG A 70 -0.77 1.99 -9.19
CA ARG A 70 -1.21 3.11 -10.01
C ARG A 70 -2.52 3.70 -9.49
N HIS A 71 -3.45 2.84 -9.09
CA HIS A 71 -4.72 3.26 -8.52
C HIS A 71 -4.52 3.99 -7.18
N LEU A 72 -3.67 3.44 -6.30
CA LEU A 72 -3.39 4.06 -5.01
C LEU A 72 -2.74 5.43 -5.16
N LYS A 73 -1.89 5.60 -6.16
CA LYS A 73 -1.30 6.92 -6.45
C LYS A 73 -2.36 7.93 -6.85
N ARG A 74 -3.30 7.53 -7.70
CA ARG A 74 -4.39 8.41 -8.11
C ARG A 74 -5.27 8.82 -6.94
N ARG A 75 -5.46 7.91 -5.98
CA ARG A 75 -6.23 8.18 -4.76
C ARG A 75 -5.41 8.92 -3.72
N GLN A 76 -4.14 9.20 -3.99
CA GLN A 76 -3.22 9.88 -3.07
C GLN A 76 -3.04 9.11 -1.75
N LEU A 77 -3.18 7.80 -1.80
CA LEU A 77 -2.97 6.94 -0.65
C LEU A 77 -1.52 6.46 -0.52
N VAL A 78 -0.79 6.43 -1.63
CA VAL A 78 0.65 6.19 -1.61
C VAL A 78 1.33 7.10 -2.62
N SER A 79 2.62 7.36 -2.37
CA SER A 79 3.51 7.94 -3.36
C SER A 79 4.73 7.04 -3.48
N ALA A 80 5.45 7.17 -4.58
CA ALA A 80 6.62 6.35 -4.84
C ALA A 80 7.72 7.17 -5.46
N THR A 81 8.96 6.86 -5.06
CA THR A 81 10.16 7.45 -5.67
C THR A 81 11.10 6.32 -6.06
N SER A 82 11.99 6.59 -7.00
CA SER A 82 12.99 5.61 -7.44
C SER A 82 14.28 6.36 -7.74
N ASP A 83 15.40 5.80 -7.28
CA ASP A 83 16.71 6.42 -7.47
C ASP A 83 17.34 6.08 -8.83
N GLY A 84 16.61 5.39 -9.69
CA GLY A 84 17.08 5.05 -11.02
C GLY A 84 16.21 3.99 -11.65
N PRO A 85 16.41 3.70 -12.96
CA PRO A 85 15.54 2.76 -13.67
C PRO A 85 15.65 1.32 -13.16
N THR A 86 16.77 0.96 -12.52
CA THR A 86 16.96 -0.39 -12.01
C THR A 86 16.76 -0.48 -10.50
N ALA A 87 16.59 0.65 -9.82
CA ALA A 87 16.38 0.66 -8.37
C ALA A 87 14.93 0.32 -8.04
N ALA A 88 14.73 -0.44 -6.95
CA ALA A 88 13.40 -0.73 -6.46
C ALA A 88 12.73 0.56 -6.00
N PRO A 89 11.43 0.74 -6.26
CA PRO A 89 10.74 1.93 -5.79
C PRO A 89 10.66 1.96 -4.27
N VAL A 90 10.62 3.17 -3.74
CA VAL A 90 10.40 3.42 -2.31
C VAL A 90 9.03 4.07 -2.17
N TYR A 91 8.19 3.44 -1.36
CA TYR A 91 6.80 3.87 -1.17
C TYR A 91 6.62 4.60 0.14
N LEU A 92 5.79 5.64 0.10
CA LEU A 92 5.30 6.34 1.29
C LEU A 92 3.80 6.07 1.40
N VAL A 93 3.37 5.60 2.57
CA VAL A 93 1.97 5.33 2.83
C VAL A 93 1.35 6.55 3.48
N HIS A 94 0.31 7.09 2.86
CA HIS A 94 -0.35 8.30 3.32
C HIS A 94 -1.64 8.01 4.06
N GLU A 95 -1.97 8.90 4.97
CA GLU A 95 -3.22 8.88 5.72
C GLU A 95 -3.93 10.23 5.50
N PRO A 96 -4.49 10.47 4.29
CA PRO A 96 -5.02 11.79 3.97
C PRO A 96 -6.19 12.22 4.88
N TRP A 97 -6.88 11.26 5.47
CA TRP A 97 -7.97 11.55 6.40
C TRP A 97 -7.49 12.17 7.72
N ARG A 98 -6.20 12.10 8.02
CA ARG A 98 -5.63 12.68 9.24
C ARG A 98 -5.16 14.11 9.07
N ARG A 99 -5.23 14.63 7.85
CA ARG A 99 -4.83 16.00 7.58
C ARG A 99 -5.98 16.93 7.89
N CYS A 100 -5.71 17.91 8.69
CA CYS A 100 -6.68 18.97 9.01
C CYS A 100 -6.29 20.26 8.33
#